data_cd72c5e51d58f10074652b3a3af419fe
#
_entry.id   cd72c5e51d58f10074652b3a3af419fe
#
_cell.length_a   1.000
_cell.length_b   1.000
_cell.length_c   1.000
_cell.angle_alpha   90.00
_cell.angle_beta   90.00
_cell.angle_gamma   90.00
#
_symmetry.space_group_name_H-M   'P 1'
#
loop_
_entity.id
_entity.type
_entity.pdbx_description
1 polymer ?
#
loop_
_entity_poly.entity_id
_entity_poly.type
_entity_poly.pdbx_seq_one_letter_code
_entity_poly.pdbx_strand_id
1 'polypeptide(L)'
;ELIVLVKPQFEVGKDKVGKGGVVRDHTLHAEAVEGVINESKKYGWYPKGLIPSPLKGPAGNQEYLLWMGAEGKGNIEIKELINDLFSD
;
A
#
# COMPACT_ATOMS: atom_id res chain seq x y z
N GLU A 1 -5.73 3.71 17.04
CA GLU A 1 -5.62 3.02 15.76
C GLU A 1 -5.75 4.01 14.59
N LEU A 2 -5.17 3.64 13.46
CA LEU A 2 -5.09 4.51 12.30
C LEU A 2 -5.37 3.70 11.05
N ILE A 3 -6.18 4.25 10.15
CA ILE A 3 -6.38 3.65 8.82
C ILE A 3 -5.86 4.65 7.79
N VAL A 4 -4.95 4.19 6.95
CA VAL A 4 -4.31 5.01 5.94
C VAL A 4 -4.69 4.49 4.55
N LEU A 5 -5.08 5.41 3.67
CA LEU A 5 -5.33 5.07 2.27
C LEU A 5 -4.02 5.21 1.51
N VAL A 6 -3.51 4.09 1.02
CA VAL A 6 -2.26 4.05 0.25
C VAL A 6 -2.59 4.17 -1.24
N LYS A 7 -1.97 5.14 -1.88
CA LYS A 7 -2.18 5.45 -3.30
C LYS A 7 -0.88 5.24 -4.08
N PRO A 8 -0.67 4.05 -4.66
CA PRO A 8 0.58 3.75 -5.37
C PRO A 8 0.94 4.78 -6.43
N GLN A 9 -0.04 5.30 -7.14
CA GLN A 9 0.19 6.28 -8.20
C GLN A 9 0.81 7.59 -7.70
N PHE A 10 0.69 7.89 -6.40
CA PHE A 10 1.31 9.07 -5.80
C PHE A 10 2.59 8.74 -5.04
N GLU A 11 2.77 7.46 -4.65
CA GLU A 11 3.91 7.05 -3.85
C GLU A 11 5.14 6.68 -4.69
N VAL A 12 4.94 6.19 -5.91
CA VAL A 12 6.04 5.64 -6.72
C VAL A 12 6.74 6.65 -7.62
N GLY A 13 6.28 7.88 -7.69
CA GLY A 13 6.87 8.89 -8.56
C GLY A 13 6.34 8.80 -10.00
N LYS A 14 6.45 9.92 -10.71
CA LYS A 14 5.84 10.08 -12.04
C LYS A 14 6.42 9.15 -13.10
N ASP A 15 7.71 8.90 -13.04
CA ASP A 15 8.41 8.06 -14.02
C ASP A 15 8.02 6.59 -13.94
N LYS A 16 7.43 6.18 -12.84
CA LYS A 16 6.99 4.78 -12.63
C LYS A 16 5.51 4.59 -12.85
N VAL A 17 4.77 5.66 -13.10
CA VAL A 17 3.35 5.58 -13.42
C VAL A 17 3.20 5.25 -14.90
N GLY A 18 2.41 4.23 -15.21
CA GLY A 18 2.23 3.77 -16.56
C GLY A 18 1.34 4.66 -17.39
N LYS A 19 1.11 4.23 -18.63
CA LYS A 19 0.25 4.92 -19.58
C LYS A 19 -1.15 5.12 -19.00
N GLY A 20 -1.69 6.30 -19.16
CA GLY A 20 -3.01 6.64 -18.64
C GLY A 20 -3.03 6.95 -17.16
N GLY A 21 -1.87 7.11 -16.52
CA GLY A 21 -1.78 7.45 -15.11
C GLY A 21 -2.01 6.27 -14.17
N VAL A 22 -1.82 5.05 -14.65
CA VAL A 22 -2.10 3.83 -13.88
C VAL A 22 -0.82 3.08 -13.55
N VAL A 23 -0.65 2.71 -12.28
CA VAL A 23 0.44 1.84 -11.82
C VAL A 23 -0.07 0.40 -11.88
N ARG A 24 0.49 -0.41 -12.78
CA ARG A 24 0.04 -1.79 -13.00
C ARG A 24 0.95 -2.84 -12.39
N ASP A 25 2.21 -2.49 -12.12
CA ASP A 25 3.21 -3.44 -11.61
C ASP A 25 2.97 -3.70 -10.13
N HIS A 26 2.74 -4.95 -9.76
CA HIS A 26 2.50 -5.36 -8.37
C HIS A 26 3.69 -5.07 -7.47
N THR A 27 4.91 -5.12 -8.02
CA THR A 27 6.12 -4.78 -7.25
C THR A 27 6.08 -3.31 -6.81
N LEU A 28 5.61 -2.43 -7.69
CA LEU A 28 5.47 -1.01 -7.36
C LEU A 28 4.39 -0.78 -6.30
N HIS A 29 3.32 -1.57 -6.33
CA HIS A 29 2.30 -1.52 -5.28
C HIS A 29 2.89 -1.91 -3.93
N ALA A 30 3.68 -2.99 -3.90
CA ALA A 30 4.36 -3.43 -2.69
C ALA A 30 5.32 -2.36 -2.17
N GLU A 31 6.10 -1.74 -3.05
CA GLU A 31 7.01 -0.66 -2.68
C GLU A 31 6.27 0.52 -2.06
N ALA A 32 5.13 0.89 -2.65
CA ALA A 32 4.31 1.99 -2.14
C ALA A 32 3.83 1.71 -0.71
N VAL A 33 3.32 0.52 -0.46
CA VAL A 33 2.84 0.13 0.87
C VAL A 33 4.00 0.08 1.85
N GLU A 34 5.14 -0.52 1.47
CA GLU A 34 6.32 -0.57 2.32
C GLU A 34 6.82 0.81 2.68
N GLY A 35 6.82 1.73 1.71
CA GLY A 35 7.25 3.11 1.95
C GLY A 35 6.39 3.80 2.99
N VAL A 36 5.08 3.67 2.89
CA VAL A 36 4.15 4.24 3.87
C VAL A 36 4.37 3.63 5.25
N ILE A 37 4.54 2.31 5.32
CA ILE A 37 4.78 1.63 6.60
C ILE A 37 6.08 2.09 7.24
N ASN A 38 7.16 2.14 6.46
CA ASN A 38 8.47 2.55 7.00
C ASN A 38 8.42 3.98 7.51
N GLU A 39 7.75 4.87 6.81
CA GLU A 39 7.57 6.24 7.26
C GLU A 39 6.73 6.29 8.54
N SER A 40 5.66 5.52 8.59
CA SER A 40 4.77 5.48 9.76
C SER A 40 5.43 4.93 11.01
N LYS A 41 6.33 3.95 10.85
CA LYS A 41 7.08 3.38 11.97
C LYS A 41 7.92 4.44 12.69
N LYS A 42 8.41 5.44 11.99
CA LYS A 42 9.17 6.54 12.59
C LYS A 42 8.34 7.32 13.61
N TYR A 43 7.02 7.26 13.48
CA TYR A 43 6.09 7.95 14.37
C TYR A 43 5.38 7.00 15.33
N GLY A 44 5.85 5.75 15.40
CA GLY A 44 5.30 4.78 16.35
C GLY A 44 4.09 4.00 15.86
N TRP A 45 3.82 4.01 14.55
CA TRP A 45 2.71 3.26 13.96
C TRP A 45 3.21 2.00 13.28
N TYR A 46 2.54 0.88 13.53
CA TYR A 46 2.94 -0.44 13.01
C TYR A 46 1.79 -1.11 12.27
N PRO A 47 2.08 -1.83 11.18
CA PRO A 47 1.04 -2.43 10.35
C PRO A 47 0.35 -3.57 11.06
N LYS A 48 -0.97 -3.62 10.96
CA LYS A 48 -1.81 -4.68 11.51
C LYS A 48 -2.68 -5.37 10.47
N GLY A 49 -2.96 -4.71 9.36
CA GLY A 49 -3.76 -5.31 8.30
C GLY A 49 -3.71 -4.48 7.04
N LEU A 50 -3.94 -5.15 5.92
CA LEU A 50 -3.93 -4.51 4.61
C LEU A 50 -5.03 -5.14 3.76
N ILE A 51 -5.88 -4.30 3.18
CA ILE A 51 -6.90 -4.77 2.23
C ILE A 51 -6.91 -3.85 1.02
N PRO A 52 -7.32 -4.37 -0.15
CA PRO A 52 -7.54 -3.48 -1.29
C PRO A 52 -8.74 -2.59 -1.02
N SER A 53 -8.66 -1.34 -1.45
CA SER A 53 -9.79 -0.44 -1.32
C SER A 53 -10.92 -0.92 -2.24
N PRO A 54 -12.17 -0.93 -1.75
CA PRO A 54 -13.30 -1.30 -2.61
C PRO A 54 -13.58 -0.27 -3.69
N LEU A 55 -13.09 0.96 -3.51
CA LEU A 55 -13.21 2.01 -4.50
C LEU A 55 -11.88 2.21 -5.21
N LYS A 56 -11.93 2.32 -6.53
CA LYS A 56 -10.75 2.60 -7.34
C LYS A 56 -10.40 4.08 -7.27
N GLY A 57 -9.12 4.40 -7.33
CA GLY A 57 -8.62 5.76 -7.45
C GLY A 57 -8.70 6.27 -8.88
N PRO A 58 -8.11 7.45 -9.13
CA PRO A 58 -8.10 8.05 -10.47
C PRO A 58 -7.59 7.07 -11.52
N ALA A 59 -8.19 7.13 -12.72
CA ALA A 59 -7.86 6.28 -13.86
C ALA A 59 -7.98 4.78 -13.58
N GLY A 60 -8.71 4.39 -12.52
CA GLY A 60 -8.89 3.00 -12.16
C GLY A 60 -7.75 2.41 -11.33
N ASN A 61 -6.90 3.23 -10.75
CA ASN A 61 -5.81 2.76 -9.90
C ASN A 61 -6.33 1.98 -8.69
N GLN A 62 -5.72 0.83 -8.40
CA GLN A 62 -5.99 0.11 -7.16
C GLN A 62 -5.28 0.82 -6.01
N GLU A 63 -6.05 1.14 -4.97
CA GLU A 63 -5.53 1.72 -3.73
C GLU A 63 -5.73 0.73 -2.59
N TYR A 64 -5.14 1.00 -1.43
CA TYR A 64 -5.16 0.06 -0.31
C TYR A 64 -5.52 0.76 0.98
N LEU A 65 -6.22 0.04 1.84
CA LEU A 65 -6.47 0.49 3.21
C LEU A 65 -5.51 -0.24 4.12
N LEU A 66 -4.67 0.52 4.80
CA LEU A 66 -3.65 0.01 5.70
C LEU A 66 -4.06 0.32 7.14
N TRP A 67 -4.29 -0.72 7.93
CA TRP A 67 -4.63 -0.58 9.32
C TRP A 67 -3.36 -0.62 10.15
N MET A 68 -3.19 0.35 11.05
CA MET A 68 -2.01 0.48 11.90
C MET A 68 -2.40 0.67 13.35
N GLY A 69 -1.54 0.20 14.23
CA GLY A 69 -1.67 0.41 15.68
C GLY A 69 -0.35 0.85 16.29
N ALA A 70 -0.42 1.30 17.52
CA ALA A 70 0.74 1.82 18.24
C ALA A 70 1.63 0.73 18.85
N GLU A 71 1.19 -0.53 18.81
CA GLU A 71 1.95 -1.67 19.35
C GLU A 71 2.71 -2.35 18.23
N GLY A 72 3.99 -2.65 18.47
CA GLY A 72 4.87 -3.24 17.48
C GLY A 72 4.72 -4.74 17.26
N LYS A 73 3.61 -5.32 17.68
CA LYS A 73 3.34 -6.75 17.48
C LYS A 73 2.56 -6.97 16.19
N GLY A 74 2.87 -8.05 15.50
CA GLY A 74 2.12 -8.44 14.31
C GLY A 74 2.64 -7.79 13.04
N ASN A 75 3.95 -7.85 12.82
CA ASN A 75 4.52 -7.42 11.55
C ASN A 75 3.94 -8.27 10.42
N ILE A 76 3.35 -7.61 9.45
CA ILE A 76 2.81 -8.28 8.27
C ILE A 76 3.90 -8.34 7.20
N GLU A 77 4.04 -9.49 6.56
CA GLU A 77 4.86 -9.62 5.37
C GLU A 77 4.12 -8.98 4.20
N ILE A 78 4.45 -7.73 3.91
CA ILE A 78 3.68 -6.90 2.97
C ILE A 78 3.75 -7.44 1.56
N LYS A 79 4.92 -7.86 1.13
CA LYS A 79 5.09 -8.42 -0.21
C LYS A 79 4.22 -9.66 -0.41
N GLU A 80 4.15 -10.50 0.62
CA GLU A 80 3.33 -11.70 0.60
C GLU A 80 1.85 -11.35 0.52
N LEU A 81 1.41 -10.39 1.32
CA LEU A 81 0.03 -9.92 1.28
C LEU A 81 -0.36 -9.36 -0.08
N ILE A 82 0.50 -8.55 -0.67
CA ILE A 82 0.22 -7.98 -1.98
C ILE A 82 0.20 -9.07 -3.04
N ASN A 83 1.12 -10.01 -2.99
CA ASN A 83 1.11 -11.14 -3.93
C ASN A 83 -0.18 -11.94 -3.80
N ASP A 84 -0.66 -12.19 -2.59
CA ASP A 84 -1.92 -12.90 -2.36
C ASP A 84 -3.11 -12.14 -2.94
N LEU A 85 -3.10 -10.81 -2.84
CA LEU A 85 -4.18 -9.99 -3.39
C LEU A 85 -4.24 -10.03 -4.91
N PHE A 86 -3.12 -10.31 -5.58
CA PHE A 86 -3.02 -10.32 -7.03
C PHE A 86 -2.86 -11.71 -7.63
N SER A 87 -2.76 -12.74 -6.79
CA SER A 87 -2.73 -14.12 -7.28
C SER A 87 -4.14 -14.63 -7.48
N ASP A 88 -4.33 -15.39 -8.50
CA ASP A 88 -5.63 -16.01 -8.79
C ASP A 88 -5.80 -17.31 -8.03
#